data_82872565ab66535a62716f38d6d8324a
#
_entry.id   82872565ab66535a62716f38d6d8324a
#
_cell.length_a   1.000
_cell.length_b   1.000
_cell.length_c   1.000
_cell.angle_alpha   90.00
_cell.angle_beta   90.00
_cell.angle_gamma   90.00
#
_symmetry.space_group_name_H-M   'P 1'
#
loop_
_entity.id
_entity.type
_entity.pdbx_description
1 polymer ?
#
loop_
_entity_poly.entity_id
_entity_poly.type
_entity_poly.pdbx_seq_one_letter_code
_entity_poly.pdbx_strand_id
1 'polypeptide(L)'
;MKNDSNEVEKILKERFDKDSIIALATVAGAMPHVRNVDAFYEDGAFYVLTYGLSGKMKQIEENPVVALAGEWFTGHGKAVNLGYFGKEENAHIAKRMREVFAAWIDNGHNDFSDVNTCILRIELTDGVLFAQGKRYEF
;
A
#
# COMPACT_ATOMS: atom_id res chain seq x y z
N MET A 1 -12.92 21.87 2.08
CA MET A 1 -14.06 20.95 2.26
C MET A 1 -13.73 19.60 1.64
N LYS A 2 -13.97 18.53 2.37
CA LYS A 2 -13.71 17.17 1.87
C LYS A 2 -14.88 16.67 1.05
N ASN A 3 -14.58 15.86 0.05
CA ASN A 3 -15.59 15.25 -0.81
C ASN A 3 -16.24 14.03 -0.14
N ASP A 4 -17.36 13.59 -0.74
CA ASP A 4 -18.08 12.41 -0.28
C ASP A 4 -17.15 11.19 -0.28
N SER A 5 -17.04 10.52 0.87
CA SER A 5 -16.18 9.36 1.04
C SER A 5 -16.59 8.19 0.13
N ASN A 6 -17.87 8.03 -0.18
CA ASN A 6 -18.34 6.95 -1.06
C ASN A 6 -17.89 7.16 -2.51
N GLU A 7 -17.89 8.40 -2.99
CA GLU A 7 -17.41 8.71 -4.34
C GLU A 7 -15.91 8.53 -4.44
N VAL A 8 -15.16 9.02 -3.44
CA VAL A 8 -13.70 8.85 -3.37
C VAL A 8 -13.35 7.36 -3.32
N GLU A 9 -14.01 6.58 -2.48
CA GLU A 9 -13.80 5.13 -2.36
C GLU A 9 -14.01 4.42 -3.70
N LYS A 10 -15.07 4.78 -4.42
CA LYS A 10 -15.36 4.23 -5.73
C LYS A 10 -14.23 4.50 -6.72
N ILE A 11 -13.73 5.72 -6.75
CA ILE A 11 -12.65 6.13 -7.66
C ILE A 11 -11.36 5.39 -7.32
N LEU A 12 -10.99 5.34 -6.05
CA LEU A 12 -9.79 4.63 -5.60
C LEU A 12 -9.86 3.15 -5.95
N LYS A 13 -11.01 2.53 -5.71
CA LYS A 13 -11.22 1.12 -6.03
C LYS A 13 -11.10 0.86 -7.54
N GLU A 14 -11.80 1.64 -8.36
CA GLU A 14 -11.74 1.47 -9.81
C GLU A 14 -10.33 1.65 -10.36
N ARG A 15 -9.56 2.57 -9.80
CA ARG A 15 -8.21 2.91 -10.30
C ARG A 15 -7.14 1.96 -9.80
N PHE A 16 -7.22 1.51 -8.54
CA PHE A 16 -6.13 0.84 -7.86
C PHE A 16 -6.45 -0.56 -7.33
N ASP A 17 -7.58 -1.16 -7.65
CA ASP A 17 -7.90 -2.54 -7.22
C ASP A 17 -7.13 -3.62 -7.99
N LYS A 18 -6.09 -3.22 -8.67
CA LYS A 18 -5.21 -4.04 -9.52
C LYS A 18 -3.75 -3.74 -9.17
N ASP A 19 -2.84 -4.52 -9.74
CA ASP A 19 -1.39 -4.29 -9.59
C ASP A 19 -1.06 -2.87 -10.07
N SER A 20 -0.65 -2.04 -9.13
CA SER A 20 -0.40 -0.62 -9.36
C SER A 20 0.95 -0.22 -8.81
N ILE A 21 1.66 0.66 -9.50
CA ILE A 21 2.91 1.22 -9.00
C ILE A 21 2.57 2.46 -8.16
N ILE A 22 2.96 2.43 -6.91
CA ILE A 22 2.75 3.54 -5.97
C ILE A 22 4.11 3.98 -5.44
N ALA A 23 4.37 5.28 -5.46
CA ALA A 23 5.51 5.84 -4.76
C ALA A 23 5.19 5.90 -3.27
N LEU A 24 6.06 5.31 -2.46
CA LEU A 24 5.88 5.25 -1.00
C LEU A 24 7.03 5.99 -0.33
N ALA A 25 6.70 7.04 0.42
CA ALA A 25 7.68 7.81 1.17
C ALA A 25 7.60 7.45 2.66
N THR A 26 8.78 7.20 3.23
CA THR A 26 8.97 6.92 4.65
C THR A 26 9.99 7.88 5.23
N VAL A 27 10.11 7.95 6.54
CA VAL A 27 11.02 8.90 7.20
C VAL A 27 11.99 8.16 8.13
N ALA A 28 13.27 8.47 8.00
CA ALA A 28 14.31 8.04 8.94
C ALA A 28 14.79 9.28 9.68
N GLY A 29 14.36 9.46 10.94
CA GLY A 29 14.57 10.73 11.65
C GLY A 29 13.85 11.86 10.91
N ALA A 30 14.61 12.84 10.42
CA ALA A 30 14.08 13.94 9.62
C ALA A 30 14.29 13.75 8.10
N MET A 31 14.90 12.63 7.70
CA MET A 31 15.24 12.38 6.30
C MET A 31 14.14 11.58 5.59
N PRO A 32 13.45 12.17 4.60
CA PRO A 32 12.47 11.43 3.82
C PRO A 32 13.14 10.50 2.80
N HIS A 33 12.55 9.34 2.60
CA HIS A 33 12.98 8.36 1.61
C HIS A 33 11.79 7.97 0.76
N VAL A 34 11.98 7.81 -0.54
CA VAL A 34 10.91 7.42 -1.45
C VAL A 34 11.36 6.28 -2.37
N ARG A 35 10.46 5.34 -2.64
CA ARG A 35 10.66 4.24 -3.59
C ARG A 35 9.32 3.86 -4.20
N ASN A 36 9.36 3.21 -5.36
CA ASN A 36 8.17 2.63 -5.95
C ASN A 36 7.93 1.24 -5.37
N VAL A 37 6.67 0.90 -5.13
CA VAL A 37 6.23 -0.41 -4.70
C VAL A 37 5.05 -0.85 -5.54
N ASP A 38 4.89 -2.17 -5.71
CA ASP A 38 3.65 -2.73 -6.26
C ASP A 38 2.62 -2.81 -5.15
N ALA A 39 1.44 -2.27 -5.40
CA ALA A 39 0.38 -2.19 -4.41
C ALA A 39 -0.98 -2.36 -5.05
N PHE A 40 -1.97 -2.70 -4.27
CA PHE A 40 -3.37 -2.62 -4.66
C PHE A 40 -4.20 -2.04 -3.52
N TYR A 41 -5.31 -1.43 -3.90
CA TYR A 41 -6.23 -0.79 -2.97
C TYR A 41 -7.41 -1.71 -2.65
N GLU A 42 -7.75 -1.83 -1.38
CA GLU A 42 -8.95 -2.52 -0.93
C GLU A 42 -9.42 -1.91 0.40
N ASP A 43 -10.69 -1.50 0.45
CA ASP A 43 -11.36 -1.06 1.68
C ASP A 43 -10.56 -0.06 2.53
N GLY A 44 -10.15 1.04 1.93
CA GLY A 44 -9.50 2.14 2.64
C GLY A 44 -8.00 2.02 2.81
N ALA A 45 -7.38 0.97 2.27
CA ALA A 45 -5.96 0.73 2.44
C ALA A 45 -5.28 0.23 1.18
N PHE A 46 -3.99 0.54 1.05
CA PHE A 46 -3.11 -0.11 0.08
C PHE A 46 -2.36 -1.26 0.74
N TYR A 47 -2.15 -2.32 -0.02
CA TYR A 47 -1.44 -3.53 0.43
C TYR A 47 -0.22 -3.78 -0.41
N VAL A 48 0.90 -4.10 0.25
CA VAL A 48 2.21 -4.31 -0.36
C VAL A 48 2.80 -5.60 0.18
N LEU A 49 3.39 -6.42 -0.70
CA LEU A 49 4.20 -7.56 -0.29
C LEU A 49 5.65 -7.07 -0.15
N THR A 50 6.25 -7.28 1.00
CA THR A 50 7.58 -6.74 1.29
C THR A 50 8.37 -7.64 2.23
N TYR A 51 9.70 -7.46 2.22
CA TYR A 51 10.58 -8.12 3.17
C TYR A 51 10.61 -7.34 4.50
N GLY A 52 10.24 -8.01 5.60
CA GLY A 52 10.06 -7.39 6.91
C GLY A 52 11.32 -6.78 7.50
N LEU A 53 12.50 -7.20 7.06
CA LEU A 53 13.79 -6.67 7.54
C LEU A 53 14.37 -5.60 6.60
N SER A 54 13.62 -5.15 5.60
CA SER A 54 14.07 -4.10 4.67
C SER A 54 14.21 -2.75 5.39
N GLY A 55 14.97 -1.84 4.78
CA GLY A 55 15.16 -0.49 5.31
C GLY A 55 13.85 0.26 5.48
N LYS A 56 12.96 0.16 4.50
CA LYS A 56 11.62 0.78 4.54
C LYS A 56 10.82 0.29 5.75
N MET A 57 10.86 -1.02 6.05
CA MET A 57 10.11 -1.59 7.17
C MET A 57 10.68 -1.17 8.52
N LYS A 58 12.00 -1.01 8.63
CA LYS A 58 12.63 -0.47 9.83
C LYS A 58 12.22 0.98 10.08
N GLN A 59 12.16 1.78 9.01
CA GLN A 59 11.73 3.18 9.09
C GLN A 59 10.27 3.28 9.52
N ILE A 60 9.40 2.42 8.97
CA ILE A 60 7.98 2.36 9.32
C ILE A 60 7.77 1.94 10.78
N GLU A 61 8.58 1.02 11.29
CA GLU A 61 8.50 0.62 12.69
C GLU A 61 8.73 1.80 13.64
N GLU A 62 9.68 2.67 13.31
CA GLU A 62 9.97 3.86 14.10
C GLU A 62 8.96 4.99 13.86
N ASN A 63 8.50 5.15 12.61
CA ASN A 63 7.55 6.19 12.24
C ASN A 63 6.56 5.64 11.21
N PRO A 64 5.33 5.27 11.64
CA PRO A 64 4.34 4.66 10.75
C PRO A 64 3.64 5.65 9.81
N VAL A 65 3.87 6.95 9.96
CA VAL A 65 3.29 7.95 9.06
C VAL A 65 4.04 7.92 7.74
N VAL A 66 3.31 7.72 6.64
CA VAL A 66 3.86 7.61 5.29
C VAL A 66 3.13 8.54 4.33
N ALA A 67 3.76 8.82 3.19
CA ALA A 67 3.12 9.52 2.09
C ALA A 67 3.12 8.61 0.87
N LEU A 68 2.09 8.77 0.03
CA LEU A 68 1.92 7.97 -1.18
C LEU A 68 1.64 8.88 -2.37
N ALA A 69 2.07 8.43 -3.55
CA ALA A 69 1.68 9.04 -4.81
C ALA A 69 1.45 7.95 -5.86
N GLY A 70 0.39 8.09 -6.61
CA GLY A 70 0.05 7.21 -7.71
C GLY A 70 -0.52 8.01 -8.86
N GLU A 71 -1.18 7.34 -9.80
CA GLU A 71 -1.78 7.99 -10.95
C GLU A 71 -2.85 8.99 -10.52
N TRP A 72 -2.57 10.29 -10.73
CA TRP A 72 -3.47 11.39 -10.36
C TRP A 72 -3.93 11.34 -8.90
N PHE A 73 -3.04 10.89 -8.00
CA PHE A 73 -3.34 10.69 -6.59
C PHE A 73 -2.11 10.96 -5.74
N THR A 74 -2.31 11.68 -4.63
CA THR A 74 -1.35 11.79 -3.55
C THR A 74 -2.10 11.65 -2.22
N GLY A 75 -1.41 11.14 -1.21
CA GLY A 75 -2.06 11.00 0.10
C GLY A 75 -1.07 10.72 1.20
N HIS A 76 -1.60 10.66 2.41
CA HIS A 76 -0.89 10.20 3.60
C HIS A 76 -1.56 8.94 4.13
N GLY A 77 -0.82 8.17 4.85
CA GLY A 77 -1.34 6.97 5.46
C GLY A 77 -0.59 6.56 6.70
N LYS A 78 -1.15 5.58 7.38
CA LYS A 78 -0.52 4.90 8.51
C LYS A 78 -0.14 3.50 8.06
N ALA A 79 1.13 3.18 8.10
CA ALA A 79 1.65 1.88 7.70
C ALA A 79 1.59 0.91 8.87
N VAL A 80 1.06 -0.28 8.62
CA VAL A 80 0.91 -1.35 9.62
C VAL A 80 1.53 -2.62 9.04
N ASN A 81 2.51 -3.18 9.74
CA ASN A 81 3.07 -4.47 9.40
C ASN A 81 2.12 -5.58 9.87
N LEU A 82 1.45 -6.25 8.95
CA LEU A 82 0.56 -7.36 9.27
C LEU A 82 1.32 -8.66 9.56
N GLY A 83 2.63 -8.66 9.40
CA GLY A 83 3.45 -9.83 9.66
C GLY A 83 3.50 -10.80 8.48
N TYR A 84 3.85 -12.02 8.78
CA TYR A 84 4.13 -13.07 7.80
C TYR A 84 2.96 -13.29 6.83
N PHE A 85 3.29 -13.35 5.54
CA PHE A 85 2.36 -13.62 4.44
C PHE A 85 1.56 -14.92 4.66
N GLY A 86 2.20 -15.97 5.17
CA GLY A 86 1.58 -17.27 5.39
C GLY A 86 0.81 -17.40 6.70
N LYS A 87 0.72 -16.35 7.48
CA LYS A 87 0.00 -16.35 8.75
C LYS A 87 -1.51 -16.51 8.52
N GLU A 88 -2.18 -17.31 9.35
CA GLU A 88 -3.61 -17.61 9.18
C GLU A 88 -4.48 -16.35 9.12
N GLU A 89 -4.19 -15.39 9.99
CA GLU A 89 -4.93 -14.12 10.05
C GLU A 89 -4.81 -13.32 8.75
N ASN A 90 -3.77 -13.57 7.95
CA ASN A 90 -3.52 -12.88 6.69
C ASN A 90 -4.04 -13.64 5.47
N ALA A 91 -4.70 -14.78 5.66
CA ALA A 91 -5.10 -15.66 4.55
C ALA A 91 -5.95 -14.96 3.49
N HIS A 92 -6.88 -14.11 3.89
CA HIS A 92 -7.74 -13.36 2.96
C HIS A 92 -6.91 -12.43 2.05
N ILE A 93 -6.03 -11.63 2.65
CA ILE A 93 -5.21 -10.69 1.91
C ILE A 93 -4.13 -11.42 1.09
N ALA A 94 -3.56 -12.49 1.62
CA ALA A 94 -2.61 -13.31 0.88
C ALA A 94 -3.23 -13.89 -0.39
N LYS A 95 -4.45 -14.39 -0.30
CA LYS A 95 -5.20 -14.88 -1.46
C LYS A 95 -5.42 -13.77 -2.48
N ARG A 96 -5.83 -12.59 -2.01
CA ARG A 96 -6.06 -11.43 -2.86
C ARG A 96 -4.77 -10.98 -3.55
N MET A 97 -3.64 -10.99 -2.84
CA MET A 97 -2.34 -10.69 -3.41
C MET A 97 -1.96 -11.65 -4.54
N ARG A 98 -2.21 -12.93 -4.35
CA ARG A 98 -1.92 -13.93 -5.40
C ARG A 98 -2.74 -13.69 -6.65
N GLU A 99 -3.97 -13.21 -6.51
CA GLU A 99 -4.82 -12.87 -7.65
C GLU A 99 -4.31 -11.59 -8.34
N VAL A 100 -4.07 -10.53 -7.58
CA VAL A 100 -3.69 -9.22 -8.12
C VAL A 100 -2.29 -9.24 -8.70
N PHE A 101 -1.34 -9.87 -8.02
CA PHE A 101 0.07 -9.93 -8.42
C PHE A 101 0.43 -11.21 -9.17
N ALA A 102 -0.55 -11.88 -9.76
CA ALA A 102 -0.35 -13.18 -10.43
C ALA A 102 0.76 -13.16 -11.48
N ALA A 103 0.99 -12.01 -12.12
CA ALA A 103 1.99 -11.87 -13.17
C ALA A 103 3.43 -12.06 -12.65
N TRP A 104 3.69 -11.81 -11.35
CA TRP A 104 5.05 -11.86 -10.83
C TRP A 104 5.21 -12.52 -9.46
N ILE A 105 4.13 -12.71 -8.68
CA ILE A 105 4.26 -13.11 -7.27
C ILE A 105 4.98 -14.46 -7.08
N ASP A 106 4.82 -15.37 -8.02
CA ASP A 106 5.43 -16.70 -7.97
C ASP A 106 6.64 -16.84 -8.93
N ASN A 107 7.30 -15.72 -9.26
CA ASN A 107 8.44 -15.72 -10.19
C ASN A 107 9.78 -16.17 -9.57
N GLY A 108 9.79 -16.58 -8.30
CA GLY A 108 10.99 -17.05 -7.60
C GLY A 108 11.73 -15.98 -6.80
N HIS A 109 11.32 -14.71 -6.87
CA HIS A 109 11.93 -13.63 -6.10
C HIS A 109 11.45 -13.57 -4.65
N ASN A 110 10.29 -14.17 -4.34
CA ASN A 110 9.73 -14.21 -3.01
C ASN A 110 9.85 -15.61 -2.42
N ASP A 111 10.34 -15.70 -1.20
CA ASP A 111 10.40 -16.96 -0.45
C ASP A 111 9.27 -16.98 0.58
N PHE A 112 8.18 -17.67 0.28
CA PHE A 112 7.01 -17.73 1.15
C PHE A 112 7.20 -18.67 2.36
N SER A 113 8.33 -19.36 2.45
CA SER A 113 8.71 -20.08 3.66
C SER A 113 9.44 -19.19 4.68
N ASP A 114 9.93 -18.03 4.23
CA ASP A 114 10.61 -17.07 5.10
C ASP A 114 9.53 -16.24 5.85
N VAL A 115 9.56 -16.31 7.19
CA VAL A 115 8.63 -15.59 8.05
C VAL A 115 8.75 -14.07 7.92
N ASN A 116 9.84 -13.57 7.32
CA ASN A 116 10.04 -12.15 7.06
C ASN A 116 9.44 -11.69 5.73
N THR A 117 8.82 -12.59 4.96
CA THR A 117 8.01 -12.20 3.81
C THR A 117 6.66 -11.75 4.35
N CYS A 118 6.46 -10.43 4.40
CA CYS A 118 5.39 -9.79 5.16
C CYS A 118 4.43 -9.01 4.28
N ILE A 119 3.24 -8.80 4.82
CA ILE A 119 2.24 -7.92 4.22
C ILE A 119 2.28 -6.58 4.93
N LEU A 120 2.42 -5.51 4.17
CA LEU A 120 2.33 -4.14 4.65
C LEU A 120 0.96 -3.58 4.25
N ARG A 121 0.21 -3.09 5.23
CA ARG A 121 -1.05 -2.40 5.02
C ARG A 121 -0.84 -0.91 5.26
N ILE A 122 -1.30 -0.08 4.34
CA ILE A 122 -1.20 1.37 4.45
C ILE A 122 -2.60 1.94 4.48
N GLU A 123 -3.06 2.28 5.68
CA GLU A 123 -4.39 2.87 5.88
C GLU A 123 -4.35 4.33 5.46
N LEU A 124 -5.15 4.72 4.47
CA LEU A 124 -5.22 6.10 4.02
C LEU A 124 -5.85 6.97 5.10
N THR A 125 -5.22 8.10 5.39
CA THR A 125 -5.71 9.09 6.36
C THR A 125 -6.26 10.34 5.70
N ASP A 126 -5.64 10.77 4.62
CA ASP A 126 -6.07 11.92 3.83
C ASP A 126 -5.47 11.83 2.43
N GLY A 127 -5.99 12.61 1.51
CA GLY A 127 -5.42 12.65 0.18
C GLY A 127 -6.17 13.59 -0.76
N VAL A 128 -5.60 13.66 -1.96
CA VAL A 128 -6.15 14.40 -3.09
C VAL A 128 -6.08 13.50 -4.32
N LEU A 129 -7.16 13.43 -5.07
CA LEU A 129 -7.17 12.74 -6.33
C LEU A 129 -7.92 13.54 -7.40
N PHE A 130 -7.58 13.28 -8.65
CA PHE A 130 -8.21 13.90 -9.80
C PHE A 130 -8.86 12.81 -10.66
N ALA A 131 -10.11 13.03 -11.04
CA ALA A 131 -10.85 12.13 -11.90
C ALA A 131 -11.86 12.94 -12.72
N GLN A 132 -11.92 12.68 -14.03
CA GLN A 132 -12.90 13.32 -14.92
C GLN A 132 -12.85 14.86 -14.84
N GLY A 133 -11.65 15.42 -14.72
CA GLY A 133 -11.44 16.85 -14.66
C GLY A 133 -11.80 17.50 -13.32
N LYS A 134 -12.14 16.71 -12.31
CA LYS A 134 -12.50 17.19 -10.99
C LYS A 134 -11.46 16.82 -9.95
N ARG A 135 -11.20 17.74 -9.01
CA ARG A 135 -10.34 17.52 -7.86
C ARG A 135 -11.18 17.03 -6.68
N TYR A 136 -10.77 15.91 -6.10
CA TYR A 136 -11.38 15.34 -4.89
C TYR A 136 -10.40 15.43 -3.74
N GLU A 137 -10.89 15.82 -2.59
CA GLU A 137 -10.12 15.91 -1.35
C GLU A 137 -10.81 15.08 -0.26
N PHE A 138 -10.01 14.31 0.49
CA PHE A 138 -10.57 13.43 1.53
C PHE A 138 -9.62 13.31 2.72
#